data_b1242363d75cfc0ceba9882d37d66c6a
#
_entry.id   b1242363d75cfc0ceba9882d37d66c6a
#
_cell.length_a   1.000
_cell.length_b   1.000
_cell.length_c   1.000
_cell.angle_alpha   90.00
_cell.angle_beta   90.00
_cell.angle_gamma   90.00
#
_symmetry.space_group_name_H-M   'P 1'
#
loop_
_entity.id
_entity.type
_entity.pdbx_description
1 polymer ?
#
loop_
_entity_poly.entity_id
_entity_poly.type
_entity_poly.pdbx_seq_one_letter_code
_entity_poly.pdbx_strand_id
1 'polypeptide(L)'
;MTKLSVIIPLYKSAQFLPTLFENIVQQTIAADVEFVFVDDCGGDDSMQLARKLAGETSLKCIFTSTEANGGPGVARNMGLSVAGGEYVAFLDSDDRLDPGFCERLYKAAKAAKADLAYCHILAVKEGKSAVWRNPMVRNGAFAPDRLYFLKKYKSYFTSFIYRRDFILGNGICFPATRSAEDSCFLTEALLVADRIAAVDAPLYHYIYRPDSVSTVQDDGRWQQRMTSFDTLLDFARSKGLYDANKEILDYIYIKKAAIGAARNCPAARSEIVGRLASQIPSWRRNSIYRRDLKCRAAALLLGL
;
A
#
# COMPACT_ATOMS: atom_id res chain seq x y z
N MET A 1 24.98 -9.70 0.34
CA MET A 1 24.16 -8.55 0.81
C MET A 1 22.72 -8.82 0.36
N THR A 2 21.75 -8.76 1.26
CA THR A 2 20.33 -9.01 0.91
C THR A 2 19.82 -7.91 -0.01
N LYS A 3 19.30 -8.28 -1.17
CA LYS A 3 18.82 -7.33 -2.18
C LYS A 3 17.43 -6.79 -1.84
N LEU A 4 16.55 -7.69 -1.35
CA LEU A 4 15.16 -7.35 -1.09
C LEU A 4 14.67 -8.04 0.19
N SER A 5 13.93 -7.33 1.03
CA SER A 5 13.12 -7.90 2.11
C SER A 5 11.65 -7.89 1.71
N VAL A 6 11.00 -9.04 1.72
CA VAL A 6 9.55 -9.17 1.52
C VAL A 6 8.88 -9.31 2.87
N ILE A 7 8.13 -8.31 3.29
CA ILE A 7 7.45 -8.25 4.59
C ILE A 7 6.05 -8.83 4.46
N ILE A 8 5.72 -9.81 5.29
CA ILE A 8 4.51 -10.62 5.23
C ILE A 8 3.82 -10.58 6.59
N PRO A 9 2.78 -9.75 6.77
CA PRO A 9 1.98 -9.75 7.99
C PRO A 9 1.13 -11.02 8.08
N LEU A 10 1.08 -11.62 9.27
CA LEU A 10 0.27 -12.79 9.59
C LEU A 10 -0.80 -12.44 10.61
N TYR A 11 -2.05 -12.67 10.25
CA TYR A 11 -3.19 -12.61 11.17
C TYR A 11 -4.23 -13.63 10.72
N LYS A 12 -4.40 -14.70 11.47
CA LYS A 12 -5.29 -15.83 11.14
C LYS A 12 -5.02 -16.37 9.73
N SER A 13 -3.72 -16.52 9.39
CA SER A 13 -3.26 -16.79 8.04
C SER A 13 -2.87 -18.25 7.79
N ALA A 14 -3.00 -19.14 8.78
CA ALA A 14 -2.50 -20.52 8.71
C ALA A 14 -2.92 -21.25 7.43
N GLN A 15 -4.16 -21.09 7.00
CA GLN A 15 -4.71 -21.73 5.80
C GLN A 15 -4.03 -21.30 4.49
N PHE A 16 -3.36 -20.14 4.45
CA PHE A 16 -2.73 -19.60 3.24
C PHE A 16 -1.25 -19.94 3.12
N LEU A 17 -0.61 -20.25 4.26
CA LEU A 17 0.84 -20.42 4.34
C LEU A 17 1.39 -21.53 3.44
N PRO A 18 0.78 -22.73 3.32
CA PRO A 18 1.32 -23.75 2.41
C PRO A 18 1.46 -23.22 0.98
N THR A 19 0.41 -22.61 0.43
CA THR A 19 0.44 -22.09 -0.94
C THR A 19 1.30 -20.81 -1.05
N LEU A 20 1.41 -20.02 0.02
CA LEU A 20 2.33 -18.88 0.05
C LEU A 20 3.79 -19.37 -0.06
N PHE A 21 4.19 -20.38 0.72
CA PHE A 21 5.54 -20.93 0.66
C PHE A 21 5.84 -21.58 -0.70
N GLU A 22 4.91 -22.34 -1.28
CA GLU A 22 5.02 -22.85 -2.65
C GLU A 22 5.28 -21.72 -3.67
N ASN A 23 4.72 -20.55 -3.44
CA ASN A 23 4.88 -19.39 -4.33
C ASN A 23 6.21 -18.66 -4.12
N ILE A 24 6.60 -18.36 -2.88
CA ILE A 24 7.80 -17.57 -2.61
C ILE A 24 9.10 -18.31 -2.90
N VAL A 25 9.12 -19.65 -2.81
CA VAL A 25 10.29 -20.47 -3.20
C VAL A 25 10.58 -20.40 -4.70
N GLN A 26 9.60 -20.03 -5.52
CA GLN A 26 9.75 -19.91 -6.98
C GLN A 26 10.37 -18.59 -7.42
N GLN A 27 10.65 -17.66 -6.52
CA GLN A 27 11.27 -16.39 -6.90
C GLN A 27 12.66 -16.62 -7.50
N THR A 28 12.90 -16.06 -8.70
CA THR A 28 14.13 -16.30 -9.49
C THR A 28 15.41 -15.87 -8.77
N ILE A 29 15.33 -14.95 -7.80
CA ILE A 29 16.45 -14.51 -6.95
C ILE A 29 16.22 -14.82 -5.46
N ALA A 30 15.51 -15.90 -5.13
CA ALA A 30 15.15 -16.24 -3.75
C ALA A 30 16.35 -16.27 -2.78
N ALA A 31 17.54 -16.67 -3.25
CA ALA A 31 18.77 -16.68 -2.45
C ALA A 31 19.23 -15.26 -2.00
N ASP A 32 18.84 -14.22 -2.72
CA ASP A 32 19.18 -12.83 -2.42
C ASP A 32 18.03 -12.07 -1.70
N VAL A 33 16.93 -12.78 -1.42
CA VAL A 33 15.74 -12.24 -0.77
C VAL A 33 15.61 -12.78 0.64
N GLU A 34 15.20 -11.93 1.58
CA GLU A 34 14.73 -12.38 2.88
C GLU A 34 13.23 -12.17 3.01
N PHE A 35 12.56 -13.12 3.63
CA PHE A 35 11.12 -13.08 3.89
C PHE A 35 10.88 -12.83 5.37
N VAL A 36 10.25 -11.69 5.69
CA VAL A 36 10.03 -11.24 7.07
C VAL A 36 8.58 -11.51 7.43
N PHE A 37 8.35 -12.55 8.21
CA PHE A 37 7.02 -12.91 8.71
C PHE A 37 6.76 -12.20 10.03
N VAL A 38 5.62 -11.50 10.12
CA VAL A 38 5.25 -10.70 11.29
C VAL A 38 3.90 -11.17 11.84
N ASP A 39 3.89 -11.79 13.01
CA ASP A 39 2.65 -12.15 13.70
C ASP A 39 2.00 -10.90 14.32
N ASP A 40 0.81 -10.57 13.87
CA ASP A 40 -0.02 -9.49 14.46
C ASP A 40 -0.98 -10.03 15.53
N CYS A 41 -0.52 -10.96 16.35
CA CYS A 41 -1.25 -11.55 17.46
C CYS A 41 -2.62 -12.13 17.01
N GLY A 42 -2.59 -12.99 15.98
CA GLY A 42 -3.78 -13.62 15.42
C GLY A 42 -4.43 -14.65 16.36
N GLY A 43 -3.68 -15.18 17.32
CA GLY A 43 -4.14 -16.21 18.27
C GLY A 43 -4.39 -17.57 17.60
N ASP A 44 -3.75 -17.82 16.45
CA ASP A 44 -3.79 -19.08 15.70
C ASP A 44 -2.38 -19.64 15.47
N ASP A 45 -2.28 -20.78 14.79
CA ASP A 45 -1.01 -21.48 14.55
C ASP A 45 -0.19 -20.89 13.38
N SER A 46 -0.54 -19.70 12.85
CA SER A 46 0.09 -19.11 11.67
C SER A 46 1.61 -19.02 11.82
N MET A 47 2.12 -18.47 12.93
CA MET A 47 3.55 -18.29 13.14
C MET A 47 4.28 -19.64 13.31
N GLN A 48 3.68 -20.61 14.01
CA GLN A 48 4.26 -21.94 14.18
C GLN A 48 4.37 -22.67 12.84
N LEU A 49 3.30 -22.63 12.04
CA LEU A 49 3.27 -23.21 10.70
C LEU A 49 4.27 -22.53 9.76
N ALA A 50 4.38 -21.19 9.80
CA ALA A 50 5.36 -20.46 9.00
C ALA A 50 6.80 -20.90 9.33
N ARG A 51 7.16 -21.05 10.60
CA ARG A 51 8.47 -21.56 11.04
C ARG A 51 8.74 -22.99 10.56
N LYS A 52 7.73 -23.86 10.65
CA LYS A 52 7.83 -25.24 10.15
C LYS A 52 8.11 -25.27 8.66
N LEU A 53 7.29 -24.59 7.86
CA LEU A 53 7.44 -24.53 6.40
C LEU A 53 8.77 -23.90 5.99
N ALA A 54 9.23 -22.86 6.68
CA ALA A 54 10.54 -22.27 6.43
C ALA A 54 11.68 -23.26 6.64
N GLY A 55 11.61 -24.14 7.66
CA GLY A 55 12.58 -25.20 7.91
C GLY A 55 12.65 -26.26 6.80
N GLU A 56 11.63 -26.35 5.97
CA GLU A 56 11.56 -27.26 4.82
C GLU A 56 12.12 -26.63 3.52
N THR A 57 12.61 -25.37 3.59
CA THR A 57 13.13 -24.61 2.45
C THR A 57 14.53 -24.08 2.73
N SER A 58 15.21 -23.58 1.68
CA SER A 58 16.48 -22.85 1.81
C SER A 58 16.29 -21.33 1.87
N LEU A 59 15.07 -20.85 2.06
CA LEU A 59 14.77 -19.42 2.10
C LEU A 59 15.34 -18.78 3.37
N LYS A 60 15.83 -17.55 3.23
CA LYS A 60 16.18 -16.72 4.38
C LYS A 60 14.90 -16.14 4.98
N CYS A 61 14.46 -16.68 6.12
CA CYS A 61 13.25 -16.22 6.81
C CYS A 61 13.59 -15.55 8.14
N ILE A 62 12.95 -14.42 8.40
CA ILE A 62 13.00 -13.69 9.67
C ILE A 62 11.60 -13.72 10.27
N PHE A 63 11.51 -13.88 11.58
CA PHE A 63 10.25 -13.99 12.30
C PHE A 63 10.23 -12.99 13.46
N THR A 64 9.19 -12.17 13.50
CA THR A 64 8.93 -11.21 14.57
C THR A 64 7.44 -11.11 14.86
N SER A 65 7.05 -10.41 15.90
CA SER A 65 5.64 -10.20 16.27
C SER A 65 5.42 -8.78 16.77
N THR A 66 4.20 -8.30 16.67
CA THR A 66 3.72 -7.11 17.38
C THR A 66 3.46 -7.47 18.86
N GLU A 67 3.36 -6.45 19.72
CA GLU A 67 3.03 -6.67 21.14
C GLU A 67 1.55 -7.04 21.34
N ALA A 68 0.70 -6.56 20.44
CA ALA A 68 -0.73 -6.81 20.41
C ALA A 68 -1.26 -6.64 18.98
N ASN A 69 -2.47 -7.12 18.69
CA ASN A 69 -3.10 -6.92 17.38
C ASN A 69 -3.27 -5.43 17.07
N GLY A 70 -2.32 -4.89 16.29
CA GLY A 70 -2.27 -3.51 15.85
C GLY A 70 -2.87 -3.27 14.46
N GLY A 71 -3.18 -4.34 13.75
CA GLY A 71 -3.61 -4.30 12.35
C GLY A 71 -2.44 -4.33 11.35
N PRO A 72 -2.76 -4.48 10.06
CA PRO A 72 -1.75 -4.77 9.03
C PRO A 72 -0.68 -3.67 8.90
N GLY A 73 -1.04 -2.41 9.13
CA GLY A 73 -0.10 -1.30 9.08
C GLY A 73 0.98 -1.39 10.17
N VAL A 74 0.57 -1.69 11.41
CA VAL A 74 1.50 -1.86 12.54
C VAL A 74 2.42 -3.06 12.31
N ALA A 75 1.87 -4.19 11.85
CA ALA A 75 2.67 -5.37 11.51
C ALA A 75 3.69 -5.06 10.39
N ARG A 76 3.31 -4.33 9.35
CA ARG A 76 4.24 -3.92 8.28
C ARG A 76 5.36 -3.02 8.80
N ASN A 77 5.05 -2.08 9.71
CA ASN A 77 6.05 -1.22 10.36
C ASN A 77 7.03 -2.06 11.20
N MET A 78 6.54 -3.05 11.95
CA MET A 78 7.39 -3.98 12.69
C MET A 78 8.32 -4.75 11.73
N GLY A 79 7.79 -5.26 10.63
CA GLY A 79 8.60 -5.94 9.61
C GLY A 79 9.66 -5.01 9.00
N LEU A 80 9.31 -3.74 8.72
CA LEU A 80 10.23 -2.74 8.19
C LEU A 80 11.39 -2.45 9.17
N SER A 81 11.16 -2.48 10.48
CA SER A 81 12.18 -2.21 11.50
C SER A 81 13.27 -3.29 11.56
N VAL A 82 12.95 -4.53 11.18
CA VAL A 82 13.88 -5.67 11.19
C VAL A 82 14.40 -6.06 9.80
N ALA A 83 13.84 -5.46 8.73
CA ALA A 83 14.25 -5.72 7.36
C ALA A 83 15.69 -5.27 7.11
N GLY A 84 16.52 -6.13 6.48
CA GLY A 84 17.93 -5.87 6.17
C GLY A 84 18.22 -5.67 4.67
N GLY A 85 17.22 -5.81 3.80
CA GLY A 85 17.36 -5.66 2.36
C GLY A 85 17.60 -4.23 1.91
N GLU A 86 18.27 -4.05 0.79
CA GLU A 86 18.45 -2.73 0.17
C GLU A 86 17.10 -2.10 -0.23
N TYR A 87 16.19 -2.94 -0.71
CA TYR A 87 14.79 -2.57 -0.97
C TYR A 87 13.86 -3.41 -0.07
N VAL A 88 12.65 -2.92 0.11
CA VAL A 88 11.58 -3.62 0.82
C VAL A 88 10.35 -3.75 -0.08
N ALA A 89 9.65 -4.86 0.02
CA ALA A 89 8.34 -5.13 -0.58
C ALA A 89 7.37 -5.61 0.49
N PHE A 90 6.09 -5.55 0.20
CA PHE A 90 5.04 -6.06 1.07
C PHE A 90 4.22 -7.11 0.31
N LEU A 91 3.93 -8.22 0.97
CA LEU A 91 3.12 -9.31 0.42
C LEU A 91 2.07 -9.70 1.45
N ASP A 92 0.81 -9.58 1.10
CA ASP A 92 -0.27 -10.09 1.94
C ASP A 92 -0.29 -11.63 1.87
N SER A 93 -0.51 -12.29 3.01
CA SER A 93 -0.33 -13.75 3.15
C SER A 93 -1.21 -14.57 2.22
N ASP A 94 -2.25 -13.95 1.69
CA ASP A 94 -3.26 -14.53 0.83
C ASP A 94 -3.09 -14.23 -0.66
N ASP A 95 -2.10 -13.39 -1.01
CA ASP A 95 -1.76 -13.03 -2.38
C ASP A 95 -0.58 -13.84 -2.92
N ARG A 96 -0.16 -13.59 -4.17
CA ARG A 96 0.93 -14.29 -4.86
C ARG A 96 1.82 -13.31 -5.61
N LEU A 97 3.07 -13.72 -5.82
CA LEU A 97 4.04 -13.02 -6.66
C LEU A 97 4.29 -13.83 -7.95
N ASP A 98 4.41 -13.16 -9.08
CA ASP A 98 5.03 -13.76 -10.27
C ASP A 98 6.48 -14.17 -9.92
N PRO A 99 7.00 -15.29 -10.41
CA PRO A 99 8.37 -15.74 -10.12
C PRO A 99 9.44 -14.69 -10.41
N GLY A 100 9.19 -13.79 -11.34
CA GLY A 100 10.10 -12.68 -11.69
C GLY A 100 9.87 -11.38 -10.91
N PHE A 101 8.93 -11.32 -9.96
CA PHE A 101 8.61 -10.07 -9.24
C PHE A 101 9.82 -9.44 -8.57
N CYS A 102 10.49 -10.19 -7.70
CA CYS A 102 11.64 -9.69 -6.96
C CYS A 102 12.79 -9.25 -7.87
N GLU A 103 13.13 -10.07 -8.86
CA GLU A 103 14.26 -9.81 -9.76
C GLU A 103 14.00 -8.61 -10.67
N ARG A 104 12.85 -8.59 -11.34
CA ARG A 104 12.54 -7.57 -12.35
C ARG A 104 12.39 -6.18 -11.74
N LEU A 105 11.71 -6.08 -10.58
CA LEU A 105 11.59 -4.82 -9.87
C LEU A 105 12.94 -4.35 -9.31
N TYR A 106 13.72 -5.24 -8.71
CA TYR A 106 15.05 -4.89 -8.21
C TYR A 106 15.96 -4.41 -9.33
N LYS A 107 16.03 -5.12 -10.46
CA LYS A 107 16.83 -4.70 -11.63
C LYS A 107 16.39 -3.32 -12.16
N ALA A 108 15.09 -3.08 -12.30
CA ALA A 108 14.56 -1.81 -12.74
C ALA A 108 14.92 -0.67 -11.78
N ALA A 109 14.73 -0.92 -10.46
CA ALA A 109 15.09 0.05 -9.42
C ALA A 109 16.56 0.42 -9.43
N LYS A 110 17.46 -0.58 -9.54
CA LYS A 110 18.91 -0.36 -9.59
C LYS A 110 19.33 0.40 -10.85
N ALA A 111 18.82 0.02 -12.01
CA ALA A 111 19.15 0.67 -13.28
C ALA A 111 18.75 2.16 -13.28
N ALA A 112 17.60 2.50 -12.69
CA ALA A 112 17.11 3.86 -12.59
C ALA A 112 17.64 4.61 -11.36
N LYS A 113 18.37 3.97 -10.43
CA LYS A 113 18.71 4.48 -9.10
C LYS A 113 17.45 5.01 -8.39
N ALA A 114 16.38 4.22 -8.45
CA ALA A 114 15.05 4.63 -8.05
C ALA A 114 14.85 4.51 -6.54
N ASP A 115 14.05 5.43 -5.97
CA ASP A 115 13.53 5.34 -4.61
C ASP A 115 12.40 4.30 -4.54
N LEU A 116 11.63 4.20 -5.63
CA LEU A 116 10.50 3.30 -5.81
C LEU A 116 10.57 2.61 -7.18
N ALA A 117 10.26 1.31 -7.21
CA ALA A 117 9.94 0.64 -8.48
C ALA A 117 8.59 -0.08 -8.35
N TYR A 118 7.84 -0.15 -9.45
CA TYR A 118 6.49 -0.71 -9.42
C TYR A 118 6.14 -1.49 -10.68
N CYS A 119 5.14 -2.35 -10.52
CA CYS A 119 4.53 -3.13 -11.60
C CYS A 119 3.01 -2.95 -11.64
N HIS A 120 2.34 -3.75 -12.46
CA HIS A 120 0.89 -3.89 -12.46
C HIS A 120 0.44 -5.04 -11.56
N ILE A 121 -0.87 -5.11 -11.30
CA ILE A 121 -1.50 -6.18 -10.54
C ILE A 121 -2.30 -7.07 -11.48
N LEU A 122 -2.17 -8.38 -11.32
CA LEU A 122 -3.11 -9.37 -11.85
C LEU A 122 -4.17 -9.64 -10.77
N ALA A 123 -5.36 -9.10 -10.93
CA ALA A 123 -6.47 -9.40 -10.03
C ALA A 123 -7.14 -10.70 -10.49
N VAL A 124 -7.25 -11.66 -9.58
CA VAL A 124 -7.84 -12.99 -9.83
C VAL A 124 -9.10 -13.14 -8.98
N LYS A 125 -10.23 -13.42 -9.64
CA LYS A 125 -11.53 -13.65 -8.98
C LYS A 125 -12.23 -14.82 -9.66
N GLU A 126 -12.52 -15.90 -8.93
CA GLU A 126 -13.30 -17.04 -9.40
C GLU A 126 -12.79 -17.59 -10.75
N GLY A 127 -11.47 -17.75 -10.87
CA GLY A 127 -10.83 -18.26 -12.10
C GLY A 127 -10.74 -17.24 -13.25
N LYS A 128 -11.32 -16.05 -13.11
CA LYS A 128 -11.15 -14.94 -14.07
C LYS A 128 -10.04 -14.02 -13.60
N SER A 129 -9.31 -13.44 -14.55
CA SER A 129 -8.25 -12.49 -14.23
C SER A 129 -8.40 -11.18 -15.00
N ALA A 130 -7.96 -10.09 -14.38
CA ALA A 130 -7.91 -8.76 -14.99
C ALA A 130 -6.63 -8.04 -14.58
N VAL A 131 -6.01 -7.35 -15.52
CA VAL A 131 -4.82 -6.53 -15.19
C VAL A 131 -5.26 -5.16 -14.71
N TRP A 132 -4.91 -4.85 -13.47
CA TRP A 132 -5.07 -3.50 -12.90
C TRP A 132 -3.77 -2.72 -13.10
N ARG A 133 -3.84 -1.72 -13.95
CA ARG A 133 -2.65 -0.96 -14.35
C ARG A 133 -2.43 0.26 -13.47
N ASN A 134 -1.19 0.43 -13.00
CA ASN A 134 -0.70 1.71 -12.53
C ASN A 134 -0.39 2.62 -13.72
N PRO A 135 -0.41 3.96 -13.56
CA PRO A 135 0.04 4.86 -14.61
C PRO A 135 1.49 4.54 -14.99
N MET A 136 1.80 4.48 -16.27
CA MET A 136 3.18 4.32 -16.72
C MET A 136 3.84 5.69 -16.81
N VAL A 137 5.05 5.77 -16.26
CA VAL A 137 5.91 6.95 -16.32
C VAL A 137 7.30 6.57 -16.78
N ARG A 138 8.08 7.55 -17.19
CA ARG A 138 9.46 7.33 -17.61
C ARG A 138 10.35 6.95 -16.42
N ASN A 139 11.20 5.95 -16.60
CA ASN A 139 12.14 5.56 -15.57
C ASN A 139 13.20 6.66 -15.34
N GLY A 140 13.43 7.02 -14.10
CA GLY A 140 14.37 8.05 -13.70
C GLY A 140 13.73 9.15 -12.86
N ALA A 141 14.00 10.43 -13.20
CA ALA A 141 13.47 11.57 -12.45
C ALA A 141 11.93 11.56 -12.42
N PHE A 142 11.34 11.68 -11.23
CA PHE A 142 9.90 11.56 -11.04
C PHE A 142 9.18 12.91 -11.02
N ALA A 143 9.86 13.99 -10.70
CA ALA A 143 9.24 15.31 -10.58
C ALA A 143 8.35 15.71 -11.79
N PRO A 144 8.73 15.48 -13.06
CA PRO A 144 7.90 15.83 -14.20
C PRO A 144 6.57 15.07 -14.26
N ASP A 145 6.56 13.81 -13.79
CA ASP A 145 5.42 12.90 -13.89
C ASP A 145 4.63 12.77 -12.59
N ARG A 146 5.14 13.31 -11.47
CA ARG A 146 4.56 13.14 -10.12
C ARG A 146 3.09 13.53 -10.06
N LEU A 147 2.75 14.72 -10.54
CA LEU A 147 1.36 15.20 -10.50
C LEU A 147 0.42 14.33 -11.33
N TYR A 148 0.86 13.89 -12.51
CA TYR A 148 0.10 12.97 -13.35
C TYR A 148 -0.11 11.64 -12.62
N PHE A 149 0.93 11.08 -12.01
CA PHE A 149 0.86 9.84 -11.27
C PHE A 149 -0.09 9.94 -10.07
N LEU A 150 0.06 10.96 -9.23
CA LEU A 150 -0.77 11.19 -8.04
C LEU A 150 -2.27 11.38 -8.36
N LYS A 151 -2.61 11.89 -9.54
CA LYS A 151 -4.00 11.98 -9.99
C LYS A 151 -4.60 10.62 -10.36
N LYS A 152 -3.78 9.68 -10.81
CA LYS A 152 -4.22 8.46 -11.49
C LYS A 152 -3.90 7.17 -10.77
N TYR A 153 -2.92 7.18 -9.84
CA TYR A 153 -2.48 5.97 -9.16
C TYR A 153 -3.62 5.30 -8.38
N LYS A 154 -3.53 4.00 -8.29
CA LYS A 154 -4.36 3.21 -7.41
C LYS A 154 -3.55 2.84 -6.17
N SER A 155 -4.21 2.69 -5.01
CA SER A 155 -3.54 2.45 -3.72
C SER A 155 -2.99 1.03 -3.59
N TYR A 156 -2.37 0.51 -4.64
CA TYR A 156 -1.81 -0.85 -4.66
C TYR A 156 -0.33 -0.81 -4.24
N PHE A 157 -0.07 -0.45 -3.00
CA PHE A 157 1.26 -0.31 -2.43
C PHE A 157 2.07 -1.61 -2.51
N THR A 158 1.41 -2.77 -2.53
CA THR A 158 2.03 -4.10 -2.65
C THR A 158 2.64 -4.36 -4.04
N SER A 159 2.21 -3.62 -5.07
CA SER A 159 2.83 -3.70 -6.40
C SER A 159 4.12 -2.89 -6.53
N PHE A 160 4.64 -2.37 -5.43
CA PHE A 160 5.86 -1.56 -5.37
C PHE A 160 6.95 -2.25 -4.55
N ILE A 161 8.22 -1.94 -4.88
CA ILE A 161 9.33 -2.06 -3.96
C ILE A 161 9.86 -0.66 -3.63
N TYR A 162 10.40 -0.51 -2.44
CA TYR A 162 10.80 0.77 -1.86
C TYR A 162 12.25 0.67 -1.43
N ARG A 163 13.09 1.64 -1.77
CA ARG A 163 14.45 1.70 -1.21
C ARG A 163 14.36 1.89 0.30
N ARG A 164 14.90 0.95 1.07
CA ARG A 164 14.71 0.91 2.53
C ARG A 164 15.19 2.19 3.21
N ASP A 165 16.40 2.65 2.89
CA ASP A 165 16.96 3.87 3.51
C ASP A 165 16.18 5.13 3.12
N PHE A 166 15.53 5.14 1.95
CA PHE A 166 14.64 6.23 1.55
C PHE A 166 13.39 6.26 2.45
N ILE A 167 12.75 5.11 2.71
CA ILE A 167 11.57 5.04 3.58
C ILE A 167 11.95 5.48 4.99
N LEU A 168 12.99 4.88 5.58
CA LEU A 168 13.40 5.17 6.94
C LEU A 168 13.90 6.62 7.11
N GLY A 169 14.74 7.11 6.19
CA GLY A 169 15.30 8.46 6.24
C GLY A 169 14.24 9.57 6.09
N ASN A 170 13.11 9.27 5.44
CA ASN A 170 11.99 10.20 5.33
C ASN A 170 10.95 10.03 6.45
N GLY A 171 11.09 9.05 7.33
CA GLY A 171 10.12 8.77 8.39
C GLY A 171 8.76 8.29 7.85
N ILE A 172 8.75 7.64 6.68
CA ILE A 172 7.54 7.11 6.06
C ILE A 172 7.13 5.83 6.78
N CYS A 173 5.91 5.78 7.31
CA CYS A 173 5.38 4.61 8.00
C CYS A 173 3.88 4.48 7.76
N PHE A 174 3.37 3.28 7.98
CA PHE A 174 1.92 3.07 7.95
C PHE A 174 1.30 3.71 9.20
N PRO A 175 0.25 4.54 9.06
CA PRO A 175 -0.49 5.03 10.22
C PRO A 175 -1.10 3.86 11.01
N ALA A 176 -1.19 4.00 12.35
CA ALA A 176 -1.74 2.99 13.25
C ALA A 176 -3.28 2.95 13.15
N THR A 177 -3.81 2.74 11.95
CA THR A 177 -5.23 2.64 11.63
C THR A 177 -5.48 1.36 10.85
N ARG A 178 -6.74 0.95 10.75
CA ARG A 178 -7.15 -0.26 10.00
C ARG A 178 -7.90 0.08 8.71
N SER A 179 -7.78 1.32 8.24
CA SER A 179 -8.44 1.77 7.00
C SER A 179 -7.63 2.84 6.30
N ALA A 180 -7.26 2.60 5.06
CA ALA A 180 -6.50 3.48 4.17
C ALA A 180 -5.05 3.77 4.62
N GLU A 181 -4.51 2.99 5.54
CA GLU A 181 -3.11 3.05 5.95
C GLU A 181 -2.15 2.83 4.77
N ASP A 182 -2.55 1.93 3.86
CA ASP A 182 -1.87 1.62 2.59
C ASP A 182 -1.82 2.81 1.63
N SER A 183 -2.96 3.50 1.49
CA SER A 183 -3.06 4.70 0.65
C SER A 183 -2.18 5.84 1.17
N CYS A 184 -2.11 6.01 2.48
CA CYS A 184 -1.30 7.05 3.08
C CYS A 184 0.19 6.76 2.93
N PHE A 185 0.63 5.56 3.29
CA PHE A 185 2.02 5.12 3.11
C PHE A 185 2.50 5.32 1.66
N LEU A 186 1.73 4.83 0.68
CA LEU A 186 2.10 4.99 -0.73
C LEU A 186 2.10 6.46 -1.16
N THR A 187 1.14 7.27 -0.70
CA THR A 187 1.09 8.69 -1.06
C THR A 187 2.26 9.46 -0.47
N GLU A 188 2.62 9.21 0.77
CA GLU A 188 3.80 9.79 1.42
C GLU A 188 5.08 9.49 0.62
N ALA A 189 5.27 8.21 0.27
CA ALA A 189 6.40 7.78 -0.54
C ALA A 189 6.44 8.48 -1.92
N LEU A 190 5.30 8.58 -2.60
CA LEU A 190 5.19 9.26 -3.90
C LEU A 190 5.41 10.78 -3.83
N LEU A 191 5.07 11.41 -2.71
CA LEU A 191 5.28 12.85 -2.51
C LEU A 191 6.76 13.21 -2.43
N VAL A 192 7.58 12.39 -1.78
CA VAL A 192 8.99 12.70 -1.51
C VAL A 192 9.96 11.97 -2.44
N ALA A 193 9.52 11.00 -3.25
CA ALA A 193 10.40 10.28 -4.16
C ALA A 193 11.00 11.17 -5.24
N ASP A 194 12.30 11.11 -5.45
CA ASP A 194 12.99 11.82 -6.53
C ASP A 194 13.04 10.99 -7.81
N ARG A 195 13.14 9.67 -7.69
CA ARG A 195 13.33 8.76 -8.82
C ARG A 195 12.41 7.55 -8.71
N ILE A 196 11.86 7.14 -9.85
CA ILE A 196 10.94 6.01 -9.95
C ILE A 196 11.30 5.10 -11.11
N ALA A 197 10.95 3.82 -11.01
CA ALA A 197 11.05 2.87 -12.11
C ALA A 197 9.73 2.11 -12.30
N ALA A 198 9.36 1.89 -13.55
CA ALA A 198 8.16 1.15 -13.93
C ALA A 198 8.53 -0.14 -14.67
N VAL A 199 7.87 -1.23 -14.33
CA VAL A 199 7.91 -2.50 -15.07
C VAL A 199 6.51 -2.76 -15.64
N ASP A 200 6.37 -2.69 -16.96
CA ASP A 200 5.09 -2.92 -17.65
C ASP A 200 4.77 -4.43 -17.68
N ALA A 201 4.44 -4.97 -16.52
CA ALA A 201 4.00 -6.35 -16.36
C ALA A 201 3.17 -6.51 -15.07
N PRO A 202 2.18 -7.43 -15.04
CA PRO A 202 1.37 -7.72 -13.86
C PRO A 202 2.06 -8.76 -12.99
N LEU A 203 3.03 -8.31 -12.16
CA LEU A 203 3.87 -9.22 -11.37
C LEU A 203 3.35 -9.48 -9.95
N TYR A 204 2.41 -8.69 -9.44
CA TYR A 204 1.72 -8.93 -8.19
C TYR A 204 0.34 -9.52 -8.47
N HIS A 205 0.00 -10.67 -7.87
CA HIS A 205 -1.27 -11.35 -8.07
C HIS A 205 -2.18 -11.15 -6.85
N TYR A 206 -3.16 -10.27 -6.98
CA TYR A 206 -4.20 -10.05 -5.97
C TYR A 206 -5.29 -11.11 -6.09
N ILE A 207 -5.47 -11.89 -5.04
CA ILE A 207 -6.45 -12.98 -5.00
C ILE A 207 -7.70 -12.49 -4.29
N TYR A 208 -8.76 -12.22 -5.05
CA TYR A 208 -10.04 -11.80 -4.48
C TYR A 208 -10.69 -12.91 -3.67
N ARG A 209 -11.16 -12.54 -2.47
CA ARG A 209 -11.93 -13.44 -1.61
C ARG A 209 -13.14 -12.73 -1.03
N PRO A 210 -14.30 -13.44 -0.92
CA PRO A 210 -15.52 -12.86 -0.32
C PRO A 210 -15.31 -12.38 1.11
N ASP A 211 -14.52 -13.10 1.91
CA ASP A 211 -14.29 -12.85 3.34
C ASP A 211 -13.08 -11.91 3.60
N SER A 212 -12.58 -11.23 2.58
CA SER A 212 -11.48 -10.29 2.73
C SER A 212 -11.88 -9.12 3.62
N VAL A 213 -10.95 -8.66 4.47
CA VAL A 213 -11.11 -7.48 5.33
C VAL A 213 -11.54 -6.24 4.53
N SER A 214 -11.15 -6.14 3.28
CA SER A 214 -11.53 -5.04 2.38
C SER A 214 -13.02 -5.05 1.98
N THR A 215 -13.73 -6.19 2.13
CA THR A 215 -15.14 -6.34 1.76
C THR A 215 -16.10 -6.19 2.94
N VAL A 216 -15.61 -6.25 4.17
CA VAL A 216 -16.44 -6.11 5.37
C VAL A 216 -16.83 -4.65 5.57
N GLN A 217 -18.13 -4.37 5.59
CA GLN A 217 -18.66 -3.06 6.01
C GLN A 217 -18.56 -2.95 7.53
N ASP A 218 -17.87 -1.93 8.01
CA ASP A 218 -17.71 -1.63 9.43
C ASP A 218 -17.98 -0.13 9.63
N ASP A 219 -19.02 0.19 10.41
CA ASP A 219 -19.50 1.55 10.62
C ASP A 219 -18.47 2.47 11.30
N GLY A 220 -17.47 1.91 12.01
CA GLY A 220 -16.37 2.68 12.64
C GLY A 220 -15.18 2.97 11.74
N ARG A 221 -15.06 2.34 10.58
CA ARG A 221 -13.87 2.49 9.71
C ARG A 221 -13.73 3.84 9.04
N TRP A 222 -14.81 4.58 8.92
CA TRP A 222 -14.75 5.89 8.30
C TRP A 222 -13.91 6.88 9.13
N GLN A 223 -14.00 6.86 10.46
CA GLN A 223 -13.16 7.70 11.33
C GLN A 223 -11.69 7.35 11.16
N GLN A 224 -11.34 6.07 11.16
CA GLN A 224 -9.97 5.62 10.96
C GLN A 224 -9.44 6.04 9.58
N ARG A 225 -10.27 5.92 8.53
CA ARG A 225 -9.91 6.42 7.19
C ARG A 225 -9.61 7.91 7.20
N MET A 226 -10.46 8.71 7.83
CA MET A 226 -10.23 10.16 7.94
C MET A 226 -8.93 10.44 8.70
N THR A 227 -8.72 9.76 9.83
CA THR A 227 -7.47 9.88 10.62
C THR A 227 -6.24 9.54 9.79
N SER A 228 -6.27 8.47 8.99
CA SER A 228 -5.15 8.12 8.10
C SER A 228 -4.80 9.27 7.16
N PHE A 229 -5.81 9.89 6.55
CA PHE A 229 -5.55 11.01 5.63
C PHE A 229 -5.20 12.32 6.35
N ASP A 230 -5.65 12.52 7.59
CA ASP A 230 -5.17 13.64 8.43
C ASP A 230 -3.67 13.46 8.72
N THR A 231 -3.22 12.24 9.04
CA THR A 231 -1.79 11.91 9.22
C THR A 231 -0.98 12.19 7.94
N LEU A 232 -1.50 11.86 6.77
CA LEU A 232 -0.86 12.21 5.49
C LEU A 232 -0.68 13.72 5.32
N LEU A 233 -1.71 14.52 5.65
CA LEU A 233 -1.61 15.98 5.55
C LEU A 233 -0.59 16.54 6.55
N ASP A 234 -0.52 15.98 7.76
CA ASP A 234 0.46 16.37 8.77
C ASP A 234 1.89 15.98 8.35
N PHE A 235 2.08 14.81 7.74
CA PHE A 235 3.33 14.44 7.11
C PHE A 235 3.74 15.47 6.05
N ALA A 236 2.85 15.83 5.13
CA ALA A 236 3.14 16.81 4.09
C ALA A 236 3.50 18.19 4.67
N ARG A 237 2.83 18.61 5.76
CA ARG A 237 3.16 19.86 6.49
C ARG A 237 4.52 19.79 7.14
N SER A 238 4.82 18.71 7.86
CA SER A 238 6.10 18.51 8.55
C SER A 238 7.31 18.51 7.60
N LYS A 239 7.08 18.11 6.34
CA LYS A 239 8.09 18.13 5.26
C LYS A 239 8.13 19.45 4.48
N GLY A 240 7.27 20.42 4.79
CA GLY A 240 7.16 21.66 4.02
C GLY A 240 6.60 21.47 2.61
N LEU A 241 5.94 20.34 2.36
CA LEU A 241 5.43 19.97 1.03
C LEU A 241 3.96 20.35 0.81
N TYR A 242 3.23 20.70 1.88
CA TYR A 242 1.78 20.89 1.81
C TYR A 242 1.40 22.01 0.87
N ASP A 243 1.97 23.21 1.01
CA ASP A 243 1.56 24.39 0.24
C ASP A 243 1.82 24.21 -1.27
N ALA A 244 3.00 23.72 -1.63
CA ALA A 244 3.37 23.43 -3.02
C ALA A 244 2.51 22.33 -3.67
N ASN A 245 1.95 21.41 -2.87
CA ASN A 245 1.14 20.28 -3.32
C ASN A 245 -0.32 20.36 -2.87
N LYS A 246 -0.77 21.52 -2.37
CA LYS A 246 -2.09 21.68 -1.76
C LYS A 246 -3.23 21.17 -2.63
N GLU A 247 -3.27 21.54 -3.90
CA GLU A 247 -4.35 21.16 -4.80
C GLU A 247 -4.46 19.64 -4.98
N ILE A 248 -3.33 18.94 -5.14
CA ILE A 248 -3.34 17.48 -5.30
C ILE A 248 -3.64 16.77 -3.98
N LEU A 249 -3.15 17.27 -2.86
CA LEU A 249 -3.44 16.71 -1.53
C LEU A 249 -4.91 16.87 -1.17
N ASP A 250 -5.48 18.06 -1.36
CA ASP A 250 -6.91 18.31 -1.17
C ASP A 250 -7.75 17.39 -2.07
N TYR A 251 -7.36 17.22 -3.34
CA TYR A 251 -8.06 16.32 -4.25
C TYR A 251 -8.00 14.86 -3.81
N ILE A 252 -6.83 14.38 -3.36
CA ILE A 252 -6.66 13.02 -2.81
C ILE A 252 -7.54 12.84 -1.58
N TYR A 253 -7.56 13.82 -0.67
CA TYR A 253 -8.40 13.81 0.52
C TYR A 253 -9.89 13.73 0.16
N ILE A 254 -10.36 14.57 -0.75
CA ILE A 254 -11.76 14.52 -1.23
C ILE A 254 -12.08 13.13 -1.79
N LYS A 255 -11.26 12.64 -2.71
CA LYS A 255 -11.55 11.44 -3.49
C LYS A 255 -11.42 10.17 -2.66
N LYS A 256 -10.34 10.04 -1.88
CA LYS A 256 -10.01 8.82 -1.18
C LYS A 256 -10.49 8.81 0.28
N ALA A 257 -10.40 9.93 0.99
CA ALA A 257 -10.90 10.04 2.35
C ALA A 257 -12.42 10.24 2.36
N ALA A 258 -12.89 11.42 1.97
CA ALA A 258 -14.28 11.82 2.13
C ALA A 258 -15.27 10.96 1.32
N ILE A 259 -15.09 10.87 0.00
CA ILE A 259 -15.96 10.06 -0.86
C ILE A 259 -15.83 8.58 -0.51
N GLY A 260 -14.62 8.09 -0.23
CA GLY A 260 -14.39 6.72 0.21
C GLY A 260 -15.11 6.38 1.51
N ALA A 261 -15.02 7.25 2.52
CA ALA A 261 -15.72 7.10 3.79
C ALA A 261 -17.24 7.06 3.58
N ALA A 262 -17.79 8.05 2.88
CA ALA A 262 -19.23 8.17 2.66
C ALA A 262 -19.84 7.03 1.82
N ARG A 263 -19.05 6.41 0.94
CA ARG A 263 -19.47 5.20 0.20
C ARG A 263 -19.50 3.96 1.05
N ASN A 264 -18.46 3.77 1.87
CA ASN A 264 -18.28 2.55 2.66
C ASN A 264 -19.16 2.55 3.93
N CYS A 265 -19.53 3.74 4.41
CA CYS A 265 -20.37 3.91 5.62
C CYS A 265 -21.56 4.83 5.30
N PRO A 266 -22.58 4.35 4.59
CA PRO A 266 -23.76 5.16 4.23
C PRO A 266 -24.50 5.76 5.43
N ALA A 267 -24.56 5.04 6.54
CA ALA A 267 -25.24 5.50 7.77
C ALA A 267 -24.55 6.73 8.40
N ALA A 268 -23.23 6.86 8.23
CA ALA A 268 -22.45 7.96 8.78
C ALA A 268 -22.33 9.19 7.85
N ARG A 269 -23.02 9.23 6.71
CA ARG A 269 -22.88 10.31 5.72
C ARG A 269 -23.09 11.71 6.30
N SER A 270 -24.15 11.90 7.10
CA SER A 270 -24.44 13.21 7.71
C SER A 270 -23.30 13.68 8.61
N GLU A 271 -22.72 12.77 9.40
CA GLU A 271 -21.62 13.05 10.29
C GLU A 271 -20.32 13.39 9.50
N ILE A 272 -20.04 12.61 8.45
CA ILE A 272 -18.89 12.87 7.54
C ILE A 272 -19.03 14.24 6.89
N VAL A 273 -20.22 14.58 6.36
CA VAL A 273 -20.49 15.90 5.75
C VAL A 273 -20.33 17.00 6.78
N GLY A 274 -20.89 16.84 8.01
CA GLY A 274 -20.75 17.80 9.10
C GLY A 274 -19.27 18.06 9.46
N ARG A 275 -18.45 17.00 9.58
CA ARG A 275 -17.02 17.13 9.86
C ARG A 275 -16.27 17.92 8.77
N LEU A 276 -16.70 17.82 7.53
CA LEU A 276 -16.03 18.41 6.36
C LEU A 276 -16.63 19.74 5.92
N ALA A 277 -17.72 20.21 6.54
CA ALA A 277 -18.48 21.37 6.10
C ALA A 277 -17.62 22.62 5.87
N SER A 278 -16.63 22.87 6.73
CA SER A 278 -15.72 24.03 6.61
C SER A 278 -14.74 23.91 5.43
N GLN A 279 -14.46 22.69 4.96
CA GLN A 279 -13.49 22.40 3.89
C GLN A 279 -14.15 22.40 2.50
N ILE A 280 -15.43 22.04 2.39
CA ILE A 280 -16.16 21.92 1.12
C ILE A 280 -16.07 23.17 0.23
N PRO A 281 -16.18 24.41 0.74
CA PRO A 281 -16.05 25.59 -0.10
C PRO A 281 -14.68 25.75 -0.78
N SER A 282 -13.59 25.30 -0.11
CA SER A 282 -12.26 25.32 -0.71
C SER A 282 -12.11 24.25 -1.78
N TRP A 283 -12.72 23.07 -1.59
CA TRP A 283 -12.69 21.98 -2.57
C TRP A 283 -13.35 22.36 -3.89
N ARG A 284 -14.47 23.10 -3.86
CA ARG A 284 -15.16 23.58 -5.06
C ARG A 284 -14.29 24.49 -5.91
N ARG A 285 -13.26 25.13 -5.34
CA ARG A 285 -12.28 25.97 -6.04
C ARG A 285 -11.06 25.18 -6.55
N ASN A 286 -10.84 23.96 -6.08
CA ASN A 286 -9.70 23.10 -6.47
C ASN A 286 -9.77 22.76 -7.96
N SER A 287 -8.73 23.11 -8.73
CA SER A 287 -8.72 22.98 -10.19
C SER A 287 -8.74 21.52 -10.65
N ILE A 288 -8.13 20.60 -9.87
CA ILE A 288 -8.09 19.17 -10.17
C ILE A 288 -9.47 18.54 -9.94
N TYR A 289 -10.10 18.84 -8.79
CA TYR A 289 -11.45 18.37 -8.46
C TYR A 289 -12.48 18.85 -9.51
N ARG A 290 -12.42 20.11 -9.92
CA ARG A 290 -13.33 20.69 -10.92
C ARG A 290 -13.28 19.96 -12.27
N ARG A 291 -12.14 19.42 -12.66
CA ARG A 291 -11.94 18.67 -13.92
C ARG A 291 -12.31 17.18 -13.81
N ASP A 292 -12.41 16.60 -12.62
CA ASP A 292 -12.83 15.21 -12.43
C ASP A 292 -14.36 15.11 -12.27
N LEU A 293 -15.07 15.00 -13.40
CA LEU A 293 -16.53 14.91 -13.42
C LEU A 293 -17.06 13.71 -12.61
N LYS A 294 -16.33 12.58 -12.61
CA LYS A 294 -16.73 11.38 -11.84
C LYS A 294 -16.61 11.63 -10.34
N CYS A 295 -15.54 12.29 -9.92
CA CYS A 295 -15.34 12.66 -8.51
C CYS A 295 -16.42 13.65 -8.06
N ARG A 296 -16.73 14.67 -8.86
CA ARG A 296 -17.78 15.65 -8.57
C ARG A 296 -19.17 15.03 -8.48
N ALA A 297 -19.54 14.20 -9.46
CA ALA A 297 -20.82 13.48 -9.44
C ALA A 297 -20.94 12.59 -8.18
N ALA A 298 -19.86 11.89 -7.82
CA ALA A 298 -19.86 11.07 -6.62
C ALA A 298 -19.99 11.90 -5.34
N ALA A 299 -19.31 13.04 -5.24
CA ALA A 299 -19.44 13.94 -4.09
C ALA A 299 -20.87 14.48 -3.95
N LEU A 300 -21.47 14.97 -5.04
CA LEU A 300 -22.86 15.46 -5.05
C LEU A 300 -23.87 14.40 -4.61
N LEU A 301 -23.74 13.16 -5.11
CA LEU A 301 -24.61 12.05 -4.73
C LEU A 301 -24.50 11.66 -3.23
N LEU A 302 -23.39 12.02 -2.60
CA LEU A 302 -23.12 11.74 -1.19
C LEU A 302 -23.39 12.94 -0.28
N GLY A 303 -23.81 14.09 -0.84
CA GLY A 303 -24.08 15.33 -0.10
C GLY A 303 -22.82 16.13 0.28
N LEU A 304 -21.68 15.86 -0.39
CA LEU A 304 -20.39 16.52 -0.16
C LEU A 304 -20.15 17.73 -1.10
#